data_984a2ac37eeb9f1001c90e338685bda3
#
_entry.id   984a2ac37eeb9f1001c90e338685bda3
#
_cell.length_a   1.000
_cell.length_b   1.000
_cell.length_c   1.000
_cell.angle_alpha   90.00
_cell.angle_beta   90.00
_cell.angle_gamma   90.00
#
_symmetry.space_group_name_H-M   'P 1'
#
loop_
_entity.id
_entity.type
_entity.pdbx_description
1 polymer ?
#
loop_
_entity_poly.entity_id
_entity_poly.type
_entity_poly.pdbx_seq_one_letter_code
_entity_poly.pdbx_strand_id
1 'polypeptide(L)'
;MNHALEITDLKKVYATGMEALKGIDLTVEEGDFYALLGPNGAGKSTTIGIVTSLVNKTAGQVKVFGYDIDTQLVQAKQQIGLVPQEFNFNPFETVEQIVVNQAGYYGVPRKEALKRSEKYLKQSNLWEKRHVRARMLSGGMKRRLMIARALMHEPKLLILDEPTAGVDIELRRDMWEFLRELNEHGTTIILTTHYLEEAEMLCRNIGIIQSGRMIENTSMKKLLAKLQYETFIFDLAPSKVAPVVTGYPSYLEDELTLVVEVERDQGINAIFDQLTAQGIKVLSMRNKSNRLEELFLKITEEKEQVGASHV
;
A
#
# COMPACT_ATOMS: atom_id res chain seq x y z
N MET A 1 -9.97 -22.17 -0.30
CA MET A 1 -9.06 -21.15 -0.81
C MET A 1 -7.77 -21.30 -0.02
N ASN A 2 -6.62 -21.17 -0.67
CA ASN A 2 -5.34 -21.25 0.03
C ASN A 2 -5.00 -19.85 0.58
N HIS A 3 -4.56 -19.77 1.82
CA HIS A 3 -4.13 -18.53 2.42
C HIS A 3 -2.61 -18.34 2.24
N ALA A 4 -2.21 -17.17 1.75
CA ALA A 4 -0.80 -16.78 1.66
C ALA A 4 -0.24 -16.35 3.01
N LEU A 5 -1.07 -15.67 3.82
CA LEU A 5 -0.74 -15.26 5.18
C LEU A 5 -1.95 -15.46 6.08
N GLU A 6 -1.74 -16.10 7.24
CA GLU A 6 -2.70 -16.23 8.32
C GLU A 6 -2.07 -15.76 9.62
N ILE A 7 -2.70 -14.81 10.27
CA ILE A 7 -2.32 -14.26 11.57
C ILE A 7 -3.51 -14.43 12.50
N THR A 8 -3.28 -15.02 13.68
CA THR A 8 -4.32 -15.25 14.71
C THR A 8 -3.84 -14.75 16.06
N ASP A 9 -4.63 -13.85 16.67
CA ASP A 9 -4.40 -13.24 18.01
C ASP A 9 -2.96 -12.77 18.20
N LEU A 10 -2.36 -12.13 17.20
CA LEU A 10 -0.96 -11.73 17.23
C LEU A 10 -0.73 -10.59 18.21
N LYS A 11 0.15 -10.81 19.20
CA LYS A 11 0.51 -9.83 20.23
C LYS A 11 2.01 -9.56 20.23
N LYS A 12 2.34 -8.29 20.49
CA LYS A 12 3.72 -7.85 20.69
C LYS A 12 3.81 -6.82 21.79
N VAL A 13 4.54 -7.19 22.84
CA VAL A 13 4.99 -6.29 23.91
C VAL A 13 6.52 -6.20 23.83
N TYR A 14 7.05 -4.99 23.74
CA TYR A 14 8.49 -4.75 23.77
C TYR A 14 9.02 -4.72 25.20
N ALA A 15 10.33 -4.85 25.38
CA ALA A 15 10.97 -4.82 26.71
C ALA A 15 10.73 -3.52 27.49
N THR A 16 10.39 -2.44 26.81
CA THR A 16 9.98 -1.16 27.40
C THR A 16 8.58 -1.15 28.02
N GLY A 17 7.83 -2.25 27.90
CA GLY A 17 6.42 -2.34 28.28
C GLY A 17 5.44 -1.85 27.22
N MET A 18 5.92 -1.31 26.09
CA MET A 18 5.07 -0.83 25.01
C MET A 18 4.38 -2.00 24.30
N GLU A 19 3.05 -2.01 24.32
CA GLU A 19 2.22 -3.00 23.62
C GLU A 19 1.96 -2.52 22.20
N ALA A 20 2.76 -3.02 21.26
CA ALA A 20 2.70 -2.63 19.84
C ALA A 20 1.60 -3.35 19.05
N LEU A 21 1.25 -4.59 19.44
CA LEU A 21 0.15 -5.37 18.87
C LEU A 21 -0.67 -5.98 19.99
N LYS A 22 -1.99 -5.85 19.90
CA LYS A 22 -2.98 -6.15 20.96
C LYS A 22 -3.95 -7.27 20.58
N GLY A 23 -3.45 -8.28 19.84
CA GLY A 23 -4.27 -9.36 19.31
C GLY A 23 -4.87 -8.96 17.97
N ILE A 24 -4.07 -9.04 16.90
CA ILE A 24 -4.56 -8.80 15.53
C ILE A 24 -4.81 -10.13 14.84
N ASP A 25 -5.90 -10.16 14.07
CA ASP A 25 -6.25 -11.23 13.14
C ASP A 25 -6.19 -10.69 11.72
N LEU A 26 -5.52 -11.42 10.84
CA LEU A 26 -5.35 -11.04 9.45
C LEU A 26 -5.23 -12.27 8.56
N THR A 27 -5.99 -12.30 7.48
CA THR A 27 -5.89 -13.34 6.44
C THR A 27 -5.71 -12.68 5.08
N VAL A 28 -4.69 -13.14 4.34
CA VAL A 28 -4.44 -12.72 2.95
C VAL A 28 -4.52 -13.95 2.07
N GLU A 29 -5.33 -13.90 1.03
CA GLU A 29 -5.50 -15.00 0.08
C GLU A 29 -4.33 -15.11 -0.90
N GLU A 30 -4.10 -16.33 -1.42
CA GLU A 30 -3.10 -16.55 -2.47
C GLU A 30 -3.45 -15.76 -3.73
N GLY A 31 -2.47 -15.07 -4.31
CA GLY A 31 -2.63 -14.21 -5.48
C GLY A 31 -3.28 -12.86 -5.21
N ASP A 32 -3.55 -12.50 -3.95
CA ASP A 32 -4.10 -11.19 -3.60
C ASP A 32 -3.07 -10.07 -3.71
N PHE A 33 -3.54 -8.85 -3.91
CA PHE A 33 -2.81 -7.61 -3.71
C PHE A 33 -3.46 -6.87 -2.55
N TYR A 34 -2.82 -6.94 -1.40
CA TYR A 34 -3.37 -6.51 -0.11
C TYR A 34 -2.65 -5.26 0.41
N ALA A 35 -3.41 -4.26 0.87
CA ALA A 35 -2.87 -3.09 1.55
C ALA A 35 -2.96 -3.24 3.08
N LEU A 36 -1.86 -3.00 3.80
CA LEU A 36 -1.87 -2.85 5.25
C LEU A 36 -1.60 -1.38 5.59
N LEU A 37 -2.65 -0.65 5.95
CA LEU A 37 -2.61 0.78 6.23
C LEU A 37 -2.71 1.07 7.73
N GLY A 38 -2.36 2.30 8.10
CA GLY A 38 -2.45 2.82 9.45
C GLY A 38 -1.50 3.98 9.68
N PRO A 39 -1.73 4.81 10.70
CA PRO A 39 -0.82 5.89 11.06
C PRO A 39 0.56 5.38 11.50
N ASN A 40 1.52 6.31 11.65
CA ASN A 40 2.83 5.97 12.19
C ASN A 40 2.68 5.45 13.63
N GLY A 41 3.42 4.37 13.95
CA GLY A 41 3.29 3.69 15.26
C GLY A 41 2.08 2.78 15.41
N ALA A 42 1.22 2.63 14.40
CA ALA A 42 0.03 1.77 14.47
C ALA A 42 0.32 0.27 14.67
N GLY A 43 1.53 -0.20 14.32
CA GLY A 43 1.92 -1.61 14.41
C GLY A 43 2.24 -2.29 13.07
N LYS A 44 2.14 -1.57 11.93
CA LYS A 44 2.42 -2.12 10.59
C LYS A 44 3.80 -2.78 10.48
N SER A 45 4.86 -2.02 10.72
CA SER A 45 6.25 -2.52 10.63
C SER A 45 6.55 -3.60 11.68
N THR A 46 5.88 -3.57 12.84
CA THR A 46 5.96 -4.65 13.85
C THR A 46 5.33 -5.93 13.31
N THR A 47 4.15 -5.83 12.67
CA THR A 47 3.48 -6.98 12.05
C THR A 47 4.34 -7.59 10.95
N ILE A 48 4.84 -6.77 10.02
CA ILE A 48 5.75 -7.21 8.95
C ILE A 48 7.03 -7.82 9.55
N GLY A 49 7.62 -7.17 10.55
CA GLY A 49 8.82 -7.67 11.22
C GLY A 49 8.61 -9.05 11.85
N ILE A 50 7.43 -9.34 12.40
CA ILE A 50 7.10 -10.67 12.93
C ILE A 50 6.90 -11.69 11.80
N VAL A 51 6.12 -11.35 10.78
CA VAL A 51 5.88 -12.24 9.62
C VAL A 51 7.20 -12.65 8.95
N THR A 52 8.14 -11.71 8.85
CA THR A 52 9.47 -11.93 8.25
C THR A 52 10.50 -12.47 9.26
N SER A 53 10.09 -12.69 10.52
CA SER A 53 10.95 -13.17 11.62
C SER A 53 12.16 -12.27 11.92
N LEU A 54 12.01 -10.98 11.71
CA LEU A 54 12.94 -9.93 12.16
C LEU A 54 12.61 -9.46 13.59
N VAL A 55 11.37 -9.65 14.01
CA VAL A 55 10.86 -9.33 15.36
C VAL A 55 10.21 -10.57 15.94
N ASN A 56 10.54 -10.92 17.17
CA ASN A 56 9.87 -12.01 17.87
C ASN A 56 8.50 -11.55 18.38
N LYS A 57 7.46 -12.32 18.13
CA LYS A 57 6.13 -12.11 18.72
C LYS A 57 6.13 -12.42 20.22
N THR A 58 5.15 -11.88 20.94
CA THR A 58 4.91 -12.22 22.35
C THR A 58 3.91 -13.38 22.48
N ALA A 59 2.84 -13.37 21.66
CA ALA A 59 1.83 -14.42 21.60
C ALA A 59 1.15 -14.43 20.23
N GLY A 60 0.26 -15.39 20.02
CA GLY A 60 -0.48 -15.57 18.75
C GLY A 60 0.23 -16.52 17.79
N GLN A 61 -0.37 -16.72 16.62
CA GLN A 61 0.13 -17.61 15.57
C GLN A 61 0.26 -16.88 14.25
N VAL A 62 1.30 -17.24 13.47
CA VAL A 62 1.51 -16.73 12.10
C VAL A 62 1.87 -17.89 11.19
N LYS A 63 1.15 -18.04 10.09
CA LYS A 63 1.44 -19.01 9.05
C LYS A 63 1.59 -18.33 7.70
N VAL A 64 2.58 -18.77 6.92
CA VAL A 64 2.82 -18.31 5.55
C VAL A 64 2.71 -19.50 4.62
N PHE A 65 1.73 -19.50 3.73
CA PHE A 65 1.37 -20.66 2.90
C PHE A 65 1.25 -21.96 3.71
N GLY A 66 0.62 -21.88 4.89
CA GLY A 66 0.44 -22.98 5.83
C GLY A 66 1.66 -23.32 6.70
N TYR A 67 2.85 -22.78 6.41
CA TYR A 67 4.04 -22.97 7.22
C TYR A 67 4.04 -22.04 8.43
N ASP A 68 4.02 -22.62 9.64
CA ASP A 68 4.07 -21.88 10.89
C ASP A 68 5.48 -21.33 11.13
N ILE A 69 5.60 -20.03 11.42
CA ILE A 69 6.91 -19.36 11.58
C ILE A 69 7.69 -19.84 12.82
N ASP A 70 7.05 -20.44 13.80
CA ASP A 70 7.74 -20.95 15.00
C ASP A 70 8.33 -22.34 14.78
N THR A 71 7.64 -23.19 14.02
CA THR A 71 8.03 -24.61 13.86
C THR A 71 8.61 -24.94 12.48
N GLN A 72 8.29 -24.13 11.45
CA GLN A 72 8.66 -24.34 10.05
C GLN A 72 9.27 -23.07 9.44
N LEU A 73 10.14 -22.40 10.19
CA LEU A 73 10.70 -21.08 9.85
C LEU A 73 11.39 -21.05 8.48
N VAL A 74 12.16 -22.08 8.15
CA VAL A 74 12.91 -22.13 6.86
C VAL A 74 11.94 -22.17 5.70
N GLN A 75 10.92 -23.02 5.78
CA GLN A 75 9.89 -23.16 4.74
C GLN A 75 9.08 -21.86 4.59
N ALA A 76 8.69 -21.23 5.71
CA ALA A 76 7.99 -19.95 5.71
C ALA A 76 8.83 -18.86 5.04
N LYS A 77 10.11 -18.73 5.39
CA LYS A 77 11.02 -17.73 4.82
C LYS A 77 11.27 -17.93 3.32
N GLN A 78 11.28 -19.17 2.85
CA GLN A 78 11.39 -19.47 1.42
C GLN A 78 10.19 -18.95 0.61
N GLN A 79 9.03 -18.78 1.23
CA GLN A 79 7.85 -18.24 0.56
C GLN A 79 7.84 -16.71 0.52
N ILE A 80 8.70 -16.01 1.28
CA ILE A 80 8.63 -14.56 1.49
C ILE A 80 9.78 -13.85 0.78
N GLY A 81 9.47 -12.87 -0.06
CA GLY A 81 10.36 -11.80 -0.49
C GLY A 81 10.05 -10.52 0.29
N LEU A 82 11.05 -9.89 0.89
CA LEU A 82 10.90 -8.65 1.63
C LEU A 82 11.64 -7.51 0.94
N VAL A 83 10.93 -6.41 0.72
CA VAL A 83 11.47 -5.12 0.29
C VAL A 83 11.26 -4.12 1.42
N PRO A 84 12.27 -3.87 2.27
CA PRO A 84 12.17 -2.90 3.36
C PRO A 84 12.18 -1.46 2.84
N GLN A 85 11.76 -0.54 3.71
CA GLN A 85 11.72 0.88 3.41
C GLN A 85 13.11 1.46 3.10
N GLU A 86 14.13 1.04 3.85
CA GLU A 86 15.51 1.51 3.66
C GLU A 86 16.31 0.60 2.72
N PHE A 87 17.27 1.21 2.00
CA PHE A 87 18.20 0.46 1.16
C PHE A 87 19.22 -0.28 2.03
N ASN A 88 19.18 -1.61 2.02
CA ASN A 88 19.99 -2.49 2.86
C ASN A 88 20.91 -3.42 2.05
N PHE A 89 21.50 -2.94 0.98
CA PHE A 89 22.51 -3.66 0.19
C PHE A 89 23.85 -2.92 0.20
N ASN A 90 24.92 -3.62 -0.13
CA ASN A 90 26.25 -3.02 -0.22
C ASN A 90 26.32 -2.07 -1.44
N PRO A 91 26.51 -0.76 -1.25
CA PRO A 91 26.52 0.23 -2.33
C PRO A 91 27.73 0.11 -3.28
N PHE A 92 28.77 -0.62 -2.89
CA PHE A 92 29.99 -0.82 -3.68
C PHE A 92 29.92 -2.05 -4.60
N GLU A 93 28.97 -2.95 -4.38
CA GLU A 93 28.70 -4.08 -5.27
C GLU A 93 27.97 -3.63 -6.54
N THR A 94 28.14 -4.39 -7.62
CA THR A 94 27.35 -4.18 -8.84
C THR A 94 25.92 -4.68 -8.66
N VAL A 95 25.01 -4.17 -9.49
CA VAL A 95 23.61 -4.58 -9.53
C VAL A 95 23.48 -6.10 -9.62
N GLU A 96 24.22 -6.75 -10.53
CA GLU A 96 24.19 -8.20 -10.71
C GLU A 96 24.75 -8.94 -9.48
N GLN A 97 25.84 -8.46 -8.89
CA GLN A 97 26.41 -9.07 -7.67
C GLN A 97 25.39 -9.09 -6.53
N ILE A 98 24.68 -7.98 -6.30
CA ILE A 98 23.67 -7.87 -5.24
C ILE A 98 22.57 -8.91 -5.40
N VAL A 99 22.01 -9.06 -6.61
CA VAL A 99 20.91 -10.01 -6.83
C VAL A 99 21.39 -11.46 -6.82
N VAL A 100 22.55 -11.76 -7.41
CA VAL A 100 23.13 -13.12 -7.42
C VAL A 100 23.52 -13.56 -5.99
N ASN A 101 24.12 -12.68 -5.20
CA ASN A 101 24.47 -12.97 -3.81
C ASN A 101 23.20 -13.26 -2.97
N GLN A 102 22.12 -12.49 -3.19
CA GLN A 102 20.85 -12.74 -2.53
C GLN A 102 20.29 -14.13 -2.82
N ALA A 103 20.34 -14.57 -4.09
CA ALA A 103 19.92 -15.92 -4.46
C ALA A 103 20.73 -17.01 -3.71
N GLY A 104 22.02 -16.75 -3.51
CA GLY A 104 22.92 -17.64 -2.77
C GLY A 104 22.49 -17.83 -1.30
N TYR A 105 21.99 -16.82 -0.63
CA TYR A 105 21.46 -16.93 0.75
C TYR A 105 20.25 -17.87 0.86
N TYR A 106 19.52 -18.06 -0.24
CA TYR A 106 18.39 -19.00 -0.33
C TYR A 106 18.78 -20.36 -0.94
N GLY A 107 20.08 -20.61 -1.14
CA GLY A 107 20.56 -21.87 -1.66
C GLY A 107 20.37 -22.07 -3.17
N VAL A 108 20.07 -21.00 -3.94
CA VAL A 108 19.93 -21.07 -5.40
C VAL A 108 21.31 -21.25 -6.03
N PRO A 109 21.55 -22.32 -6.83
CA PRO A 109 22.82 -22.53 -7.48
C PRO A 109 23.21 -21.36 -8.38
N ARG A 110 24.53 -21.01 -8.43
CA ARG A 110 25.01 -19.83 -9.15
C ARG A 110 24.57 -19.78 -10.63
N LYS A 111 24.55 -20.92 -11.31
CA LYS A 111 24.12 -21.02 -12.71
C LYS A 111 22.66 -20.59 -12.87
N GLU A 112 21.81 -20.99 -11.94
CA GLU A 112 20.39 -20.63 -11.91
C GLU A 112 20.21 -19.18 -11.46
N ALA A 113 20.95 -18.73 -10.45
CA ALA A 113 20.94 -17.34 -9.99
C ALA A 113 21.27 -16.35 -11.12
N LEU A 114 22.23 -16.68 -12.01
CA LEU A 114 22.55 -15.84 -13.17
C LEU A 114 21.39 -15.76 -14.17
N LYS A 115 20.69 -16.86 -14.44
CA LYS A 115 19.50 -16.83 -15.31
C LYS A 115 18.37 -15.98 -14.71
N ARG A 116 18.13 -16.15 -13.40
CA ARG A 116 17.12 -15.36 -12.69
C ARG A 116 17.52 -13.89 -12.61
N SER A 117 18.81 -13.58 -12.45
CA SER A 117 19.30 -12.20 -12.47
C SER A 117 18.99 -11.52 -13.81
N GLU A 118 19.22 -12.20 -14.94
CA GLU A 118 18.85 -11.68 -16.26
C GLU A 118 17.35 -11.41 -16.37
N LYS A 119 16.50 -12.38 -15.97
CA LYS A 119 15.04 -12.27 -15.97
C LYS A 119 14.59 -11.04 -15.17
N TYR A 120 14.94 -10.99 -13.88
CA TYR A 120 14.41 -9.96 -12.97
C TYR A 120 15.04 -8.59 -13.18
N LEU A 121 16.29 -8.49 -13.62
CA LEU A 121 16.90 -7.22 -13.99
C LEU A 121 16.32 -6.66 -15.30
N LYS A 122 15.95 -7.51 -16.27
CA LYS A 122 15.21 -7.06 -17.47
C LYS A 122 13.83 -6.55 -17.09
N GLN A 123 13.04 -7.28 -16.30
CA GLN A 123 11.72 -6.86 -15.82
C GLN A 123 11.77 -5.55 -15.01
N SER A 124 12.86 -5.32 -14.28
CA SER A 124 13.07 -4.10 -13.49
C SER A 124 13.71 -2.94 -14.28
N ASN A 125 13.94 -3.09 -15.59
CA ASN A 125 14.66 -2.13 -16.42
C ASN A 125 16.08 -1.78 -15.90
N LEU A 126 16.78 -2.78 -15.33
CA LEU A 126 18.12 -2.63 -14.76
C LEU A 126 19.19 -3.45 -15.48
N TRP A 127 18.82 -4.25 -16.48
CA TRP A 127 19.76 -5.15 -17.16
C TRP A 127 20.97 -4.43 -17.75
N GLU A 128 20.77 -3.30 -18.43
CA GLU A 128 21.85 -2.50 -19.01
C GLU A 128 22.77 -1.87 -17.96
N LYS A 129 22.30 -1.79 -16.71
CA LYS A 129 23.06 -1.29 -15.56
C LYS A 129 23.65 -2.39 -14.68
N ARG A 130 23.57 -3.69 -15.08
CA ARG A 130 23.95 -4.82 -14.24
C ARG A 130 25.39 -4.79 -13.73
N HIS A 131 26.31 -4.18 -14.48
CA HIS A 131 27.72 -4.03 -14.10
C HIS A 131 28.03 -2.68 -13.41
N VAL A 132 27.05 -1.81 -13.25
CA VAL A 132 27.20 -0.53 -12.55
C VAL A 132 27.11 -0.78 -11.03
N ARG A 133 27.94 -0.08 -10.25
CA ARG A 133 27.87 -0.13 -8.79
C ARG A 133 26.59 0.51 -8.29
N ALA A 134 25.94 -0.11 -7.29
CA ALA A 134 24.63 0.32 -6.80
C ALA A 134 24.62 1.75 -6.26
N ARG A 135 25.74 2.28 -5.74
CA ARG A 135 25.86 3.69 -5.32
C ARG A 135 25.60 4.70 -6.45
N MET A 136 25.81 4.30 -7.71
CA MET A 136 25.66 5.15 -8.89
C MET A 136 24.22 5.17 -9.44
N LEU A 137 23.33 4.39 -8.85
CA LEU A 137 21.93 4.32 -9.25
C LEU A 137 21.13 5.48 -8.63
N SER A 138 20.10 5.95 -9.36
CA SER A 138 19.09 6.86 -8.81
C SER A 138 18.27 6.18 -7.69
N GLY A 139 17.52 6.94 -6.92
CA GLY A 139 16.65 6.40 -5.86
C GLY A 139 15.64 5.38 -6.40
N GLY A 140 14.96 5.69 -7.50
CA GLY A 140 14.01 4.78 -8.15
C GLY A 140 14.68 3.51 -8.68
N MET A 141 15.88 3.62 -9.27
CA MET A 141 16.65 2.44 -9.72
C MET A 141 17.09 1.57 -8.54
N LYS A 142 17.47 2.16 -7.40
CA LYS A 142 17.78 1.42 -6.18
C LYS A 142 16.54 0.70 -5.66
N ARG A 143 15.37 1.30 -5.73
CA ARG A 143 14.11 0.69 -5.30
C ARG A 143 13.75 -0.51 -6.19
N ARG A 144 13.87 -0.37 -7.52
CA ARG A 144 13.69 -1.50 -8.46
C ARG A 144 14.70 -2.63 -8.21
N LEU A 145 15.95 -2.30 -7.88
CA LEU A 145 16.96 -3.29 -7.49
C LEU A 145 16.55 -4.06 -6.23
N MET A 146 15.97 -3.40 -5.23
CA MET A 146 15.46 -4.06 -4.02
C MET A 146 14.37 -5.08 -4.35
N ILE A 147 13.45 -4.73 -5.26
CA ILE A 147 12.39 -5.65 -5.69
C ILE A 147 13.00 -6.82 -6.48
N ALA A 148 13.86 -6.56 -7.48
CA ALA A 148 14.54 -7.61 -8.23
C ALA A 148 15.30 -8.57 -7.31
N ARG A 149 15.98 -8.02 -6.29
CA ARG A 149 16.70 -8.82 -5.27
C ARG A 149 15.74 -9.70 -4.47
N ALA A 150 14.59 -9.18 -4.05
CA ALA A 150 13.59 -9.92 -3.28
C ALA A 150 12.96 -11.08 -4.09
N LEU A 151 12.96 -11.01 -5.41
CA LEU A 151 12.41 -12.02 -6.31
C LEU A 151 13.39 -13.16 -6.66
N MET A 152 14.66 -13.06 -6.29
CA MET A 152 15.70 -14.00 -6.75
C MET A 152 15.49 -15.46 -6.34
N HIS A 153 14.80 -15.72 -5.26
CA HIS A 153 14.44 -17.08 -4.82
C HIS A 153 13.02 -17.50 -5.21
N GLU A 154 12.33 -16.67 -6.04
CA GLU A 154 10.97 -16.88 -6.54
C GLU A 154 9.94 -17.08 -5.42
N PRO A 155 9.83 -16.12 -4.48
CA PRO A 155 8.86 -16.19 -3.40
C PRO A 155 7.43 -16.12 -3.93
N LYS A 156 6.50 -16.77 -3.22
CA LYS A 156 5.07 -16.67 -3.52
C LYS A 156 4.41 -15.45 -2.89
N LEU A 157 5.00 -14.90 -1.82
CA LEU A 157 4.56 -13.70 -1.12
C LEU A 157 5.65 -12.63 -1.18
N LEU A 158 5.33 -11.47 -1.74
CA LEU A 158 6.17 -10.29 -1.74
C LEU A 158 5.62 -9.25 -0.75
N ILE A 159 6.41 -8.87 0.24
CA ILE A 159 6.06 -7.83 1.21
C ILE A 159 6.86 -6.58 0.89
N LEU A 160 6.16 -5.47 0.68
CA LEU A 160 6.72 -4.19 0.31
C LEU A 160 6.42 -3.16 1.41
N ASP A 161 7.45 -2.70 2.10
CA ASP A 161 7.32 -1.66 3.13
C ASP A 161 7.62 -0.29 2.53
N GLU A 162 6.57 0.49 2.27
CA GLU A 162 6.61 1.82 1.64
C GLU A 162 7.45 1.88 0.35
N PRO A 163 7.13 1.08 -0.69
CA PRO A 163 8.01 0.90 -1.85
C PRO A 163 8.20 2.15 -2.70
N THR A 164 7.29 3.13 -2.64
CA THR A 164 7.34 4.35 -3.45
C THR A 164 7.67 5.60 -2.64
N ALA A 165 8.04 5.45 -1.36
CA ALA A 165 8.44 6.58 -0.52
C ALA A 165 9.65 7.32 -1.11
N GLY A 166 9.49 8.66 -1.32
CA GLY A 166 10.55 9.50 -1.88
C GLY A 166 10.84 9.30 -3.37
N VAL A 167 9.93 8.62 -4.10
CA VAL A 167 10.01 8.42 -5.55
C VAL A 167 9.12 9.45 -6.26
N ASP A 168 9.59 10.02 -7.38
CA ASP A 168 8.81 10.93 -8.20
C ASP A 168 7.61 10.23 -8.88
N ILE A 169 6.68 11.03 -9.42
CA ILE A 169 5.39 10.54 -9.94
C ILE A 169 5.56 9.57 -11.12
N GLU A 170 6.48 9.85 -12.04
CA GLU A 170 6.68 8.99 -13.22
C GLU A 170 7.24 7.62 -12.82
N LEU A 171 8.31 7.62 -12.01
CA LEU A 171 8.92 6.39 -11.50
C LEU A 171 7.97 5.60 -10.61
N ARG A 172 7.05 6.28 -9.90
CA ARG A 172 6.00 5.63 -9.10
C ARG A 172 5.02 4.85 -9.99
N ARG A 173 4.57 5.46 -11.08
CA ARG A 173 3.66 4.81 -12.05
C ARG A 173 4.29 3.57 -12.69
N ASP A 174 5.54 3.68 -13.15
CA ASP A 174 6.28 2.54 -13.69
C ASP A 174 6.41 1.40 -12.67
N MET A 175 6.60 1.74 -11.40
CA MET A 175 6.69 0.75 -10.34
C MET A 175 5.33 0.09 -10.07
N TRP A 176 4.24 0.83 -10.13
CA TRP A 176 2.89 0.29 -10.00
C TRP A 176 2.56 -0.71 -11.12
N GLU A 177 2.94 -0.39 -12.36
CA GLU A 177 2.78 -1.29 -13.50
C GLU A 177 3.58 -2.58 -13.27
N PHE A 178 4.84 -2.47 -12.88
CA PHE A 178 5.68 -3.63 -12.59
C PHE A 178 5.11 -4.50 -11.46
N LEU A 179 4.62 -3.92 -10.38
CA LEU A 179 4.01 -4.67 -9.27
C LEU A 179 2.69 -5.33 -9.69
N ARG A 180 1.90 -4.66 -10.52
CA ARG A 180 0.66 -5.24 -11.08
C ARG A 180 0.97 -6.45 -11.95
N GLU A 181 1.94 -6.36 -12.86
CA GLU A 181 2.39 -7.49 -13.66
C GLU A 181 2.85 -8.68 -12.79
N LEU A 182 3.61 -8.44 -11.74
CA LEU A 182 4.04 -9.50 -10.81
C LEU A 182 2.84 -10.18 -10.15
N ASN A 183 1.83 -9.42 -9.74
CA ASN A 183 0.63 -9.96 -9.13
C ASN A 183 -0.23 -10.74 -10.14
N GLU A 184 -0.39 -10.26 -11.36
CA GLU A 184 -1.10 -10.95 -12.45
C GLU A 184 -0.46 -12.29 -12.81
N HIS A 185 0.86 -12.41 -12.62
CA HIS A 185 1.60 -13.67 -12.77
C HIS A 185 1.53 -14.58 -11.52
N GLY A 186 0.68 -14.26 -10.55
CA GLY A 186 0.36 -15.12 -9.40
C GLY A 186 1.15 -14.83 -8.12
N THR A 187 2.02 -13.82 -8.09
CA THR A 187 2.69 -13.41 -6.85
C THR A 187 1.69 -12.72 -5.93
N THR A 188 1.52 -13.21 -4.71
CA THR A 188 0.76 -12.49 -3.66
C THR A 188 1.57 -11.29 -3.20
N ILE A 189 0.94 -10.12 -3.06
CA ILE A 189 1.63 -8.89 -2.64
C ILE A 189 0.95 -8.29 -1.42
N ILE A 190 1.74 -7.99 -0.39
CA ILE A 190 1.33 -7.17 0.75
C ILE A 190 2.11 -5.85 0.67
N LEU A 191 1.37 -4.76 0.66
CA LEU A 191 1.90 -3.40 0.55
C LEU A 191 1.59 -2.62 1.82
N THR A 192 2.60 -2.01 2.45
CA THR A 192 2.37 -0.89 3.35
C THR A 192 2.65 0.41 2.63
N THR A 193 1.82 1.39 2.83
CA THR A 193 2.02 2.73 2.27
C THR A 193 1.30 3.78 3.11
N HIS A 194 1.78 5.01 3.04
CA HIS A 194 1.06 6.19 3.50
C HIS A 194 0.44 6.98 2.31
N TYR A 195 0.73 6.55 1.08
CA TYR A 195 0.08 7.07 -0.12
C TYR A 195 -1.20 6.27 -0.39
N LEU A 196 -2.34 6.80 0.04
CA LEU A 196 -3.62 6.10 -0.06
C LEU A 196 -4.06 5.86 -1.51
N GLU A 197 -3.67 6.74 -2.44
CA GLU A 197 -3.85 6.54 -3.88
C GLU A 197 -3.19 5.24 -4.37
N GLU A 198 -1.98 4.93 -3.88
CA GLU A 198 -1.27 3.70 -4.23
C GLU A 198 -2.07 2.45 -3.81
N ALA A 199 -2.61 2.47 -2.59
CA ALA A 199 -3.44 1.37 -2.09
C ALA A 199 -4.73 1.23 -2.89
N GLU A 200 -5.40 2.34 -3.22
CA GLU A 200 -6.65 2.34 -4.00
C GLU A 200 -6.42 1.81 -5.43
N MET A 201 -5.31 2.20 -6.05
CA MET A 201 -4.99 1.83 -7.43
C MET A 201 -4.51 0.40 -7.60
N LEU A 202 -3.85 -0.18 -6.59
CA LEU A 202 -3.19 -1.48 -6.71
C LEU A 202 -3.92 -2.60 -5.96
N CYS A 203 -4.51 -2.31 -4.79
CA CYS A 203 -4.92 -3.35 -3.87
C CYS A 203 -6.41 -3.70 -3.99
N ARG A 204 -6.71 -5.00 -3.99
CA ARG A 204 -8.08 -5.50 -3.97
C ARG A 204 -8.67 -5.55 -2.57
N ASN A 205 -7.85 -5.87 -1.59
CA ASN A 205 -8.23 -5.97 -0.20
C ASN A 205 -7.34 -5.08 0.67
N ILE A 206 -7.87 -4.69 1.83
CA ILE A 206 -7.25 -3.70 2.71
C ILE A 206 -7.50 -4.05 4.17
N GLY A 207 -6.44 -3.93 4.98
CA GLY A 207 -6.50 -3.90 6.43
C GLY A 207 -6.05 -2.55 6.96
N ILE A 208 -6.79 -2.00 7.90
CA ILE A 208 -6.41 -0.78 8.60
C ILE A 208 -6.08 -1.15 10.05
N ILE A 209 -4.86 -0.84 10.46
CA ILE A 209 -4.38 -1.05 11.82
C ILE A 209 -4.20 0.29 12.52
N GLN A 210 -4.67 0.40 13.77
CA GLN A 210 -4.51 1.58 14.62
C GLN A 210 -4.27 1.16 16.06
N SER A 211 -3.28 1.77 16.71
CA SER A 211 -2.94 1.53 18.11
C SER A 211 -2.79 0.02 18.46
N GLY A 212 -2.24 -0.76 17.53
CA GLY A 212 -2.00 -2.18 17.67
C GLY A 212 -3.23 -3.09 17.51
N ARG A 213 -4.35 -2.57 16.99
CA ARG A 213 -5.58 -3.34 16.72
C ARG A 213 -5.97 -3.24 15.25
N MET A 214 -6.50 -4.30 14.68
CA MET A 214 -7.14 -4.25 13.36
C MET A 214 -8.50 -3.57 13.50
N ILE A 215 -8.67 -2.43 12.82
CA ILE A 215 -9.94 -1.67 12.89
C ILE A 215 -10.82 -1.92 11.67
N GLU A 216 -10.21 -2.33 10.56
CA GLU A 216 -10.93 -2.70 9.34
C GLU A 216 -10.14 -3.80 8.62
N ASN A 217 -10.84 -4.78 8.04
CA ASN A 217 -10.27 -5.82 7.18
C ASN A 217 -11.33 -6.23 6.16
N THR A 218 -11.23 -5.70 4.94
CA THR A 218 -12.30 -5.84 3.94
C THR A 218 -11.76 -5.62 2.52
N SER A 219 -12.63 -5.81 1.50
CA SER A 219 -12.24 -5.43 0.14
C SER A 219 -12.26 -3.91 -0.05
N MET A 220 -11.36 -3.40 -0.89
CA MET A 220 -11.30 -1.98 -1.25
C MET A 220 -12.67 -1.45 -1.70
N LYS A 221 -13.37 -2.23 -2.54
CA LYS A 221 -14.71 -1.88 -3.02
C LYS A 221 -15.73 -1.73 -1.88
N LYS A 222 -15.72 -2.63 -0.90
CA LYS A 222 -16.63 -2.54 0.27
C LYS A 222 -16.26 -1.39 1.18
N LEU A 223 -14.96 -1.12 1.34
CA LEU A 223 -14.49 0.01 2.14
C LEU A 223 -14.94 1.33 1.52
N LEU A 224 -14.67 1.56 0.25
CA LEU A 224 -15.08 2.77 -0.47
C LEU A 224 -16.61 2.92 -0.54
N ALA A 225 -17.36 1.80 -0.50
CA ALA A 225 -18.81 1.83 -0.44
C ALA A 225 -19.38 2.39 0.87
N LYS A 226 -18.56 2.52 1.94
CA LYS A 226 -18.96 3.16 3.21
C LYS A 226 -18.97 4.68 3.15
N LEU A 227 -18.39 5.30 2.12
CA LEU A 227 -18.50 6.74 1.91
C LEU A 227 -19.96 7.10 1.60
N GLN A 228 -20.56 7.89 2.47
CA GLN A 228 -21.92 8.38 2.30
C GLN A 228 -21.94 9.64 1.42
N TYR A 229 -20.87 10.43 1.45
CA TYR A 229 -20.71 11.69 0.73
C TYR A 229 -19.42 11.68 -0.06
N GLU A 230 -19.46 12.29 -1.23
CA GLU A 230 -18.28 12.61 -2.04
C GLU A 230 -18.22 14.13 -2.23
N THR A 231 -17.05 14.73 -2.02
CA THR A 231 -16.86 16.17 -2.21
C THR A 231 -16.22 16.44 -3.56
N PHE A 232 -16.93 17.21 -4.39
CA PHE A 232 -16.47 17.61 -5.72
C PHE A 232 -16.10 19.08 -5.77
N ILE A 233 -15.07 19.39 -6.51
CA ILE A 233 -14.66 20.74 -6.87
C ILE A 233 -15.06 20.96 -8.34
N PHE A 234 -15.80 22.05 -8.58
CA PHE A 234 -16.19 22.52 -9.89
C PHE A 234 -15.43 23.80 -10.19
N ASP A 235 -14.60 23.81 -11.22
CA ASP A 235 -13.96 25.02 -11.73
C ASP A 235 -14.92 25.68 -12.71
N LEU A 236 -15.30 26.93 -12.44
CA LEU A 236 -16.31 27.67 -13.17
C LEU A 236 -15.68 28.70 -14.10
N ALA A 237 -16.32 28.98 -15.22
CA ALA A 237 -15.99 30.16 -16.01
C ALA A 237 -16.39 31.45 -15.28
N PRO A 238 -15.69 32.58 -15.48
CA PRO A 238 -16.06 33.85 -14.91
C PRO A 238 -17.54 34.18 -15.19
N SER A 239 -18.30 34.45 -14.13
CA SER A 239 -19.73 34.76 -14.20
C SER A 239 -20.05 35.99 -13.36
N LYS A 240 -21.08 36.75 -13.76
CA LYS A 240 -21.62 37.87 -12.96
C LYS A 240 -22.60 37.39 -11.89
N VAL A 241 -22.99 36.12 -11.94
CA VAL A 241 -23.97 35.51 -11.03
C VAL A 241 -23.22 34.55 -10.13
N ALA A 242 -23.42 34.65 -8.82
CA ALA A 242 -22.92 33.70 -7.86
C ALA A 242 -23.65 32.34 -8.05
N PRO A 243 -22.93 31.21 -8.10
CA PRO A 243 -23.54 29.91 -8.27
C PRO A 243 -24.40 29.55 -7.04
N VAL A 244 -25.60 29.07 -7.26
CA VAL A 244 -26.48 28.52 -6.22
C VAL A 244 -26.86 27.12 -6.62
N VAL A 245 -26.55 26.15 -5.75
CA VAL A 245 -26.91 24.75 -5.94
C VAL A 245 -27.84 24.33 -4.82
N THR A 246 -29.09 24.04 -5.17
CA THR A 246 -30.11 23.67 -4.19
C THR A 246 -30.14 22.17 -3.97
N GLY A 247 -30.28 21.75 -2.70
CA GLY A 247 -30.33 20.32 -2.34
C GLY A 247 -28.95 19.67 -2.13
N TYR A 248 -27.87 20.43 -2.25
CA TYR A 248 -26.50 19.98 -2.01
C TYR A 248 -25.79 20.96 -1.08
N PRO A 249 -25.14 20.52 0.00
CA PRO A 249 -24.23 21.37 0.75
C PRO A 249 -23.12 21.88 -0.17
N SER A 250 -22.99 23.20 -0.27
CA SER A 250 -22.02 23.80 -1.19
C SER A 250 -21.50 25.12 -0.69
N TYR A 251 -20.27 25.47 -1.07
CA TYR A 251 -19.66 26.76 -0.79
C TYR A 251 -18.67 27.13 -1.88
N LEU A 252 -18.41 28.43 -2.02
CA LEU A 252 -17.34 28.92 -2.89
C LEU A 252 -16.03 28.96 -2.10
N GLU A 253 -15.00 28.29 -2.60
CA GLU A 253 -13.64 28.38 -2.08
C GLU A 253 -12.97 29.68 -2.56
N ASP A 254 -13.27 30.08 -3.81
CA ASP A 254 -12.94 31.35 -4.43
C ASP A 254 -14.00 31.74 -5.49
N GLU A 255 -13.80 32.83 -6.23
CA GLU A 255 -14.78 33.34 -7.21
C GLU A 255 -15.09 32.37 -8.36
N LEU A 256 -14.20 31.39 -8.64
CA LEU A 256 -14.30 30.46 -9.77
C LEU A 256 -14.36 29.00 -9.33
N THR A 257 -14.26 28.73 -8.02
CA THR A 257 -14.16 27.37 -7.47
C THR A 257 -15.33 27.08 -6.57
N LEU A 258 -16.26 26.26 -7.02
CA LEU A 258 -17.42 25.80 -6.26
C LEU A 258 -17.14 24.41 -5.69
N VAL A 259 -17.27 24.24 -4.38
CA VAL A 259 -17.18 22.96 -3.68
C VAL A 259 -18.57 22.47 -3.35
N VAL A 260 -18.89 21.23 -3.71
CA VAL A 260 -20.20 20.62 -3.50
C VAL A 260 -20.03 19.26 -2.85
N GLU A 261 -20.76 19.01 -1.76
CA GLU A 261 -20.89 17.69 -1.16
C GLU A 261 -22.12 16.99 -1.75
N VAL A 262 -21.91 15.77 -2.23
CA VAL A 262 -22.93 14.98 -2.92
C VAL A 262 -23.14 13.68 -2.15
N GLU A 263 -24.37 13.42 -1.73
CA GLU A 263 -24.74 12.10 -1.23
C GLU A 263 -24.66 11.08 -2.37
N ARG A 264 -24.20 9.89 -2.04
CA ARG A 264 -23.96 8.83 -3.02
C ARG A 264 -25.16 8.52 -3.91
N ASP A 265 -26.36 8.62 -3.36
CA ASP A 265 -27.61 8.30 -4.05
C ASP A 265 -28.20 9.49 -4.85
N GLN A 266 -27.69 10.72 -4.65
CA GLN A 266 -28.21 11.92 -5.32
C GLN A 266 -27.68 12.09 -6.75
N GLY A 267 -26.45 11.63 -7.03
CA GLY A 267 -25.79 11.85 -8.32
C GLY A 267 -25.41 13.32 -8.56
N ILE A 268 -24.59 13.56 -9.58
CA ILE A 268 -24.04 14.88 -9.90
C ILE A 268 -24.76 15.62 -11.04
N ASN A 269 -25.63 14.95 -11.80
CA ASN A 269 -26.25 15.52 -13.01
C ASN A 269 -27.07 16.77 -12.67
N ALA A 270 -27.85 16.74 -11.60
CA ALA A 270 -28.68 17.87 -11.18
C ALA A 270 -27.86 19.14 -10.84
N ILE A 271 -26.61 18.99 -10.44
CA ILE A 271 -25.70 20.13 -10.20
C ILE A 271 -25.36 20.81 -11.52
N PHE A 272 -25.00 20.04 -12.56
CA PHE A 272 -24.72 20.57 -13.88
C PHE A 272 -25.96 21.27 -14.48
N ASP A 273 -27.15 20.68 -14.33
CA ASP A 273 -28.41 21.27 -14.83
C ASP A 273 -28.70 22.59 -14.14
N GLN A 274 -28.54 22.67 -12.81
CA GLN A 274 -28.76 23.90 -12.04
C GLN A 274 -27.78 25.02 -12.42
N LEU A 275 -26.48 24.69 -12.58
CA LEU A 275 -25.46 25.67 -13.00
C LEU A 275 -25.70 26.14 -14.42
N THR A 276 -26.07 25.25 -15.33
CA THR A 276 -26.40 25.59 -16.74
C THR A 276 -27.62 26.49 -16.82
N ALA A 277 -28.67 26.24 -16.03
CA ALA A 277 -29.88 27.08 -15.98
C ALA A 277 -29.57 28.51 -15.49
N GLN A 278 -28.55 28.72 -14.68
CA GLN A 278 -28.04 30.01 -14.24
C GLN A 278 -27.10 30.68 -15.24
N GLY A 279 -26.81 30.03 -16.38
CA GLY A 279 -25.85 30.49 -17.39
C GLY A 279 -24.38 30.34 -16.96
N ILE A 280 -24.12 29.54 -15.93
CA ILE A 280 -22.78 29.28 -15.40
C ILE A 280 -22.19 28.07 -16.13
N LYS A 281 -21.02 28.25 -16.73
CA LYS A 281 -20.32 27.20 -17.45
C LYS A 281 -19.29 26.53 -16.52
N VAL A 282 -19.40 25.21 -16.37
CA VAL A 282 -18.39 24.38 -15.70
C VAL A 282 -17.26 24.09 -16.69
N LEU A 283 -16.03 24.38 -16.30
CA LEU A 283 -14.81 24.14 -17.07
C LEU A 283 -14.20 22.78 -16.78
N SER A 284 -14.17 22.42 -15.50
CA SER A 284 -13.70 21.11 -15.04
C SER A 284 -14.42 20.68 -13.77
N MET A 285 -14.36 19.39 -13.48
CA MET A 285 -14.83 18.82 -12.23
C MET A 285 -13.80 17.78 -11.78
N ARG A 286 -13.50 17.77 -10.47
CA ARG A 286 -12.63 16.77 -9.84
C ARG A 286 -13.10 16.47 -8.42
N ASN A 287 -12.73 15.31 -7.88
CA ASN A 287 -12.92 15.05 -6.46
C ASN A 287 -11.98 15.96 -5.65
N LYS A 288 -12.43 16.44 -4.49
CA LYS A 288 -11.64 17.31 -3.59
C LYS A 288 -10.48 16.57 -2.96
N SER A 289 -10.72 15.32 -2.56
CA SER A 289 -9.72 14.42 -1.97
C SER A 289 -9.82 13.03 -2.59
N ASN A 290 -8.76 12.22 -2.40
CA ASN A 290 -8.84 10.81 -2.70
C ASN A 290 -9.90 10.18 -1.75
N ARG A 291 -10.81 9.37 -2.31
CA ARG A 291 -11.91 8.73 -1.56
C ARG A 291 -11.43 7.92 -0.36
N LEU A 292 -10.34 7.20 -0.54
CA LEU A 292 -9.75 6.41 0.54
C LEU A 292 -9.17 7.29 1.64
N GLU A 293 -8.62 8.46 1.30
CA GLU A 293 -8.06 9.43 2.26
C GLU A 293 -9.15 10.00 3.16
N GLU A 294 -10.27 10.41 2.57
CA GLU A 294 -11.42 10.93 3.33
C GLU A 294 -11.97 9.88 4.30
N LEU A 295 -12.12 8.65 3.82
CA LEU A 295 -12.61 7.55 4.65
C LEU A 295 -11.62 7.17 5.75
N PHE A 296 -10.32 7.14 5.42
CA PHE A 296 -9.27 6.80 6.37
C PHE A 296 -9.23 7.80 7.53
N LEU A 297 -9.34 9.09 7.25
CA LEU A 297 -9.40 10.12 8.28
C LEU A 297 -10.63 9.94 9.18
N LYS A 298 -11.82 9.74 8.61
CA LYS A 298 -13.06 9.50 9.39
C LYS A 298 -12.94 8.26 10.30
N ILE A 299 -12.45 7.13 9.78
CA ILE A 299 -12.32 5.89 10.56
C ILE A 299 -11.31 6.04 11.69
N THR A 300 -10.22 6.80 11.47
CA THR A 300 -9.20 7.00 12.49
C THR A 300 -9.62 7.99 13.57
N GLU A 301 -10.33 9.06 13.22
CA GLU A 301 -10.83 10.07 14.16
C GLU A 301 -11.97 9.55 15.04
N GLU A 302 -12.94 8.83 14.47
CA GLU A 302 -14.08 8.27 15.24
C GLU A 302 -13.62 7.33 16.36
N LYS A 303 -12.58 6.56 16.15
CA LYS A 303 -12.06 5.63 17.17
C LYS A 303 -11.14 6.28 18.21
N GLU A 304 -10.51 7.41 17.91
CA GLU A 304 -9.82 8.20 18.93
C GLU A 304 -10.80 8.82 19.93
N GLN A 305 -11.97 9.29 19.48
CA GLN A 305 -13.01 9.85 20.34
C GLN A 305 -13.66 8.79 21.24
N VAL A 306 -13.89 7.58 20.74
CA VAL A 306 -14.44 6.46 21.54
C VAL A 306 -13.41 5.95 22.58
N GLY A 307 -12.10 5.98 22.24
CA GLY A 307 -11.04 5.60 23.18
C GLY A 307 -10.81 6.61 24.30
N ALA A 308 -11.05 7.90 24.06
CA ALA A 308 -10.91 8.97 25.04
C ALA A 308 -12.09 9.08 26.04
N SER A 309 -13.24 8.49 25.74
CA SER A 309 -14.42 8.49 26.61
C SER A 309 -14.47 7.32 27.61
N HIS A 310 -13.46 6.48 27.64
CA HIS A 310 -13.34 5.32 28.56
C HIS A 310 -12.09 5.35 29.47
N VAL A 311 -11.46 6.53 29.67
CA VAL A 311 -10.37 6.74 30.64
C VAL A 311 -10.87 7.58 31.82
#